data_c3d52a262a17a1433feb9b48caa3bba1
#
_entry.id   c3d52a262a17a1433feb9b48caa3bba1
#
_cell.length_a   1.000
_cell.length_b   1.000
_cell.length_c   1.000
_cell.angle_alpha   90.00
_cell.angle_beta   90.00
_cell.angle_gamma   90.00
#
_symmetry.space_group_name_H-M   'P 1'
#
loop_
_entity.id
_entity.type
_entity.pdbx_description
1 polymer ?
#
loop_
_entity_poly.entity_id
_entity_poly.type
_entity_poly.pdbx_seq_one_letter_code
_entity_poly.pdbx_strand_id
1 'polypeptide(L)'
;VVFPNIYLNTLEGLKSADRGLLEMAEVFRLPLGTQFFYIYRPALKPFLLSAFQLSLGMCWKSGVAAEVIGTPSHSIGGALYLAKIYLDTADLFAWTAVIVVLSVFFEKIIFYGIEVFFRWEPACKDPSMPQKIAGREQRTLCVRNLGKSFHNQWIFRHVDHEFHSGEPYVLDNPSGSGKTTFFRCLCGLERPEEGEVSEMDAFAMQFQEDRLCEDCSAVKNLEMILGDASQARTALTQLLPEEALDQPCHELSGGMKRRVSLVRAMEAG
;
A
#
# COMPACT_ATOMS: atom_id res chain seq x y z
N VAL A 1 25.00 -12.40 -6.76
CA VAL A 1 24.52 -13.00 -5.50
C VAL A 1 23.47 -12.12 -4.81
N VAL A 2 23.65 -10.81 -4.74
CA VAL A 2 22.79 -9.85 -4.02
C VAL A 2 21.50 -9.53 -4.77
N PHE A 3 21.58 -9.26 -6.08
CA PHE A 3 20.45 -8.83 -6.90
C PHE A 3 19.24 -9.79 -6.88
N PRO A 4 19.40 -11.11 -7.05
CA PRO A 4 18.24 -12.01 -7.01
C PRO A 4 17.50 -11.99 -5.68
N ASN A 5 18.23 -11.86 -4.55
CA ASN A 5 17.64 -11.80 -3.23
C ASN A 5 16.79 -10.53 -3.03
N ILE A 6 17.33 -9.37 -3.42
CA ILE A 6 16.56 -8.10 -3.33
C ILE A 6 15.36 -8.15 -4.26
N TYR A 7 15.52 -8.64 -5.49
CA TYR A 7 14.43 -8.76 -6.47
C TYR A 7 13.28 -9.64 -5.96
N LEU A 8 13.59 -10.85 -5.47
CA LEU A 8 12.58 -11.78 -4.98
C LEU A 8 11.83 -11.21 -3.76
N ASN A 9 12.54 -10.63 -2.79
CA ASN A 9 11.91 -10.02 -1.63
C ASN A 9 11.06 -8.79 -2.01
N THR A 10 11.51 -7.98 -2.96
CA THR A 10 10.70 -6.86 -3.48
C THR A 10 9.42 -7.36 -4.13
N LEU A 11 9.51 -8.43 -4.94
CA LEU A 11 8.34 -9.03 -5.59
C LEU A 11 7.34 -9.59 -4.58
N GLU A 12 7.82 -10.29 -3.54
CA GLU A 12 6.97 -10.81 -2.47
C GLU A 12 6.34 -9.66 -1.65
N GLY A 13 7.10 -8.61 -1.36
CA GLY A 13 6.57 -7.42 -0.68
C GLY A 13 5.48 -6.71 -1.50
N LEU A 14 5.61 -6.61 -2.82
CA LEU A 14 4.55 -6.07 -3.69
C LEU A 14 3.29 -6.94 -3.68
N LYS A 15 3.46 -8.26 -3.69
CA LYS A 15 2.33 -9.21 -3.63
C LYS A 15 1.64 -9.24 -2.27
N SER A 16 2.33 -8.86 -1.20
CA SER A 16 1.79 -8.80 0.16
C SER A 16 0.90 -7.59 0.43
N ALA A 17 0.81 -6.65 -0.53
CA ALA A 17 -0.08 -5.50 -0.41
C ALA A 17 -1.54 -5.93 -0.16
N ASP A 18 -2.19 -5.26 0.77
CA ASP A 18 -3.56 -5.58 1.18
C ASP A 18 -4.53 -5.37 0.01
N ARG A 19 -5.21 -6.47 -0.39
CA ARG A 19 -6.20 -6.44 -1.46
C ARG A 19 -7.38 -5.51 -1.14
N GLY A 20 -7.78 -5.43 0.12
CA GLY A 20 -8.85 -4.53 0.55
C GLY A 20 -8.48 -3.06 0.32
N LEU A 21 -7.23 -2.68 0.60
CA LEU A 21 -6.74 -1.33 0.32
C LEU A 21 -6.62 -1.05 -1.19
N LEU A 22 -6.23 -2.05 -1.98
CA LEU A 22 -6.16 -1.91 -3.44
C LEU A 22 -7.56 -1.75 -4.05
N GLU A 23 -8.54 -2.54 -3.63
CA GLU A 23 -9.94 -2.38 -4.05
C GLU A 23 -10.51 -1.02 -3.62
N MET A 24 -10.18 -0.54 -2.43
CA MET A 24 -10.53 0.81 -1.98
C MET A 24 -9.90 1.86 -2.90
N ALA A 25 -8.61 1.72 -3.21
CA ALA A 25 -7.91 2.63 -4.10
C ALA A 25 -8.49 2.65 -5.52
N GLU A 26 -9.01 1.52 -6.01
CA GLU A 26 -9.69 1.40 -7.31
C GLU A 26 -11.04 2.11 -7.30
N VAL A 27 -11.89 1.87 -6.29
CA VAL A 27 -13.20 2.52 -6.15
C VAL A 27 -13.05 4.04 -6.04
N PHE A 28 -12.13 4.51 -5.21
CA PHE A 28 -11.87 5.95 -5.04
C PHE A 28 -10.91 6.52 -6.09
N ARG A 29 -10.52 5.75 -7.11
CA ARG A 29 -9.66 6.17 -8.23
C ARG A 29 -8.36 6.85 -7.78
N LEU A 30 -7.71 6.33 -6.73
CA LEU A 30 -6.46 6.90 -6.24
C LEU A 30 -5.37 6.85 -7.32
N PRO A 31 -4.61 7.93 -7.52
CA PRO A 31 -3.51 7.93 -8.49
C PRO A 31 -2.43 6.94 -8.09
N LEU A 32 -1.72 6.36 -9.08
CA LEU A 32 -0.69 5.34 -8.85
C LEU A 32 0.40 5.80 -7.88
N GLY A 33 0.76 7.08 -7.89
CA GLY A 33 1.70 7.66 -6.93
C GLY A 33 1.21 7.52 -5.49
N THR A 34 -0.03 7.89 -5.20
CA THR A 34 -0.67 7.76 -3.89
C THR A 34 -0.75 6.29 -3.46
N GLN A 35 -1.17 5.39 -4.37
CA GLN A 35 -1.20 3.96 -4.11
C GLN A 35 0.19 3.42 -3.73
N PHE A 36 1.23 3.83 -4.48
CA PHE A 36 2.60 3.40 -4.19
C PHE A 36 3.05 3.86 -2.81
N PHE A 37 2.87 5.13 -2.47
CA PHE A 37 3.37 5.68 -1.20
C PHE A 37 2.61 5.18 0.03
N TYR A 38 1.28 4.96 -0.07
CA TYR A 38 0.44 4.65 1.10
C TYR A 38 0.01 3.19 1.20
N ILE A 39 0.07 2.41 0.12
CA ILE A 39 -0.29 0.98 0.12
C ILE A 39 0.94 0.10 -0.11
N TYR A 40 1.64 0.28 -1.24
CA TYR A 40 2.75 -0.60 -1.59
C TYR A 40 3.99 -0.36 -0.75
N ARG A 41 4.37 0.88 -0.50
CA ARG A 41 5.58 1.21 0.24
C ARG A 41 5.57 0.65 1.68
N PRO A 42 4.51 0.84 2.51
CA PRO A 42 4.43 0.21 3.82
C PRO A 42 4.51 -1.32 3.76
N ALA A 43 3.84 -1.95 2.80
CA ALA A 43 3.90 -3.40 2.60
C ALA A 43 5.31 -3.89 2.22
N LEU A 44 6.06 -3.12 1.43
CA LEU A 44 7.44 -3.42 1.03
C LEU A 44 8.45 -3.32 2.17
N LYS A 45 8.21 -2.45 3.16
CA LYS A 45 9.18 -2.12 4.22
C LYS A 45 9.80 -3.34 4.89
N PRO A 46 9.05 -4.30 5.47
CA PRO A 46 9.63 -5.44 6.17
C PRO A 46 10.44 -6.35 5.23
N PHE A 47 9.99 -6.53 3.99
CA PHE A 47 10.67 -7.35 3.00
C PHE A 47 11.99 -6.73 2.56
N LEU A 48 12.01 -5.43 2.30
CA LEU A 48 13.24 -4.71 1.94
C LEU A 48 14.24 -4.68 3.08
N LEU A 49 13.82 -4.43 4.32
CA LEU A 49 14.71 -4.47 5.47
C LEU A 49 15.37 -5.84 5.61
N SER A 50 14.60 -6.94 5.52
CA SER A 50 15.11 -8.30 5.57
C SER A 50 16.06 -8.61 4.41
N ALA A 51 15.70 -8.21 3.18
CA ALA A 51 16.52 -8.42 1.99
C ALA A 51 17.87 -7.69 2.09
N PHE A 52 17.87 -6.45 2.55
CA PHE A 52 19.10 -5.68 2.72
C PHE A 52 19.98 -6.26 3.83
N GLN A 53 19.41 -6.69 4.95
CA GLN A 53 20.16 -7.30 6.04
C GLN A 53 20.94 -8.53 5.59
N LEU A 54 20.29 -9.45 4.88
CA LEU A 54 20.95 -10.63 4.32
C LEU A 54 21.97 -10.27 3.23
N SER A 55 21.58 -9.37 2.34
CA SER A 55 22.40 -9.00 1.17
C SER A 55 23.67 -8.26 1.54
N LEU A 56 23.64 -7.37 2.53
CA LEU A 56 24.81 -6.64 3.00
C LEU A 56 25.87 -7.58 3.59
N GLY A 57 25.44 -8.52 4.43
CA GLY A 57 26.36 -9.52 4.98
C GLY A 57 27.01 -10.40 3.90
N MET A 58 26.25 -10.81 2.88
CA MET A 58 26.77 -11.58 1.74
C MET A 58 27.69 -10.75 0.84
N CYS A 59 27.31 -9.50 0.55
CA CYS A 59 28.09 -8.58 -0.28
C CYS A 59 29.47 -8.33 0.31
N TRP A 60 29.53 -8.06 1.61
CA TRP A 60 30.76 -7.81 2.32
C TRP A 60 31.70 -9.03 2.31
N LYS A 61 31.16 -10.21 2.68
CA LYS A 61 31.93 -11.46 2.67
C LYS A 61 32.46 -11.81 1.28
N SER A 62 31.63 -11.68 0.25
CA SER A 62 32.03 -11.98 -1.12
C SER A 62 33.04 -10.95 -1.67
N GLY A 63 32.91 -9.68 -1.27
CA GLY A 63 33.87 -8.63 -1.62
C GLY A 63 35.26 -8.91 -1.08
N VAL A 64 35.37 -9.18 0.24
CA VAL A 64 36.64 -9.55 0.88
C VAL A 64 37.21 -10.84 0.27
N ALA A 65 36.39 -11.86 0.02
CA ALA A 65 36.83 -13.09 -0.62
C ALA A 65 37.39 -12.85 -2.06
N ALA A 66 36.74 -11.98 -2.83
CA ALA A 66 37.20 -11.61 -4.15
C ALA A 66 38.55 -10.87 -4.10
N GLU A 67 38.75 -9.97 -3.13
CA GLU A 67 40.05 -9.29 -2.92
C GLU A 67 41.14 -10.26 -2.47
N VAL A 68 40.85 -11.23 -1.64
CA VAL A 68 41.81 -12.28 -1.23
C VAL A 68 42.23 -13.14 -2.41
N ILE A 69 41.29 -13.46 -3.32
CA ILE A 69 41.57 -14.27 -4.50
C ILE A 69 42.32 -13.46 -5.60
N GLY A 70 41.82 -12.23 -5.82
CA GLY A 70 42.34 -11.35 -6.88
C GLY A 70 43.64 -10.61 -6.49
N THR A 71 43.96 -10.56 -5.20
CA THR A 71 45.13 -9.87 -4.61
C THR A 71 45.46 -8.51 -5.25
N PRO A 72 44.46 -7.59 -5.37
CA PRO A 72 44.73 -6.27 -5.91
C PRO A 72 45.66 -5.48 -4.99
N SER A 73 46.49 -4.64 -5.58
CA SER A 73 47.39 -3.76 -4.81
C SER A 73 46.59 -2.80 -3.93
N HIS A 74 46.98 -2.66 -2.66
CA HIS A 74 46.38 -1.76 -1.70
C HIS A 74 44.90 -2.05 -1.35
N SER A 75 44.53 -3.33 -1.23
CA SER A 75 43.22 -3.75 -0.75
C SER A 75 43.23 -4.34 0.65
N ILE A 76 42.12 -4.28 1.35
CA ILE A 76 41.95 -4.84 2.70
C ILE A 76 42.06 -6.36 2.68
N GLY A 77 41.45 -7.02 1.66
CA GLY A 77 41.55 -8.46 1.45
C GLY A 77 42.94 -8.90 1.06
N GLY A 78 43.68 -8.09 0.27
CA GLY A 78 45.06 -8.32 -0.05
C GLY A 78 45.99 -8.24 1.18
N ALA A 79 45.77 -7.26 2.07
CA ALA A 79 46.53 -7.15 3.31
C ALA A 79 46.26 -8.36 4.24
N LEU A 80 45.00 -8.78 4.36
CA LEU A 80 44.61 -9.99 5.10
C LEU A 80 45.29 -11.25 4.53
N TYR A 81 45.38 -11.36 3.20
CA TYR A 81 46.01 -12.48 2.53
C TYR A 81 47.53 -12.51 2.81
N LEU A 82 48.20 -11.35 2.76
CA LEU A 82 49.65 -11.25 3.06
C LEU A 82 49.92 -11.59 4.50
N ALA A 83 49.16 -11.09 5.48
CA ALA A 83 49.25 -11.43 6.88
C ALA A 83 49.12 -12.96 7.12
N LYS A 84 48.22 -13.61 6.36
CA LYS A 84 48.07 -15.08 6.40
C LYS A 84 49.29 -15.80 5.87
N ILE A 85 49.87 -15.35 4.74
CA ILE A 85 51.04 -15.98 4.12
C ILE A 85 52.29 -15.85 5.02
N TYR A 86 52.47 -14.67 5.64
CA TYR A 86 53.59 -14.42 6.56
C TYR A 86 53.39 -14.96 7.96
N LEU A 87 52.24 -15.60 8.23
CA LEU A 87 51.83 -16.10 9.54
C LEU A 87 51.87 -15.04 10.63
N ASP A 88 51.66 -13.78 10.22
CA ASP A 88 51.53 -12.67 11.16
C ASP A 88 50.11 -12.67 11.76
N THR A 89 49.96 -13.28 12.93
CA THR A 89 48.67 -13.42 13.62
C THR A 89 48.15 -12.09 14.13
N ALA A 90 49.01 -11.15 14.52
CA ALA A 90 48.62 -9.84 15.00
C ALA A 90 47.95 -9.01 13.88
N ASP A 91 48.58 -8.92 12.73
CA ASP A 91 48.04 -8.24 11.55
C ASP A 91 46.77 -8.93 11.05
N LEU A 92 46.70 -10.25 11.06
CA LEU A 92 45.51 -11.00 10.68
C LEU A 92 44.29 -10.61 11.51
N PHE A 93 44.44 -10.56 12.84
CA PHE A 93 43.35 -10.14 13.72
C PHE A 93 43.03 -8.66 13.59
N ALA A 94 44.02 -7.79 13.41
CA ALA A 94 43.83 -6.36 13.23
C ALA A 94 42.98 -6.07 11.95
N TRP A 95 43.35 -6.65 10.81
CA TRP A 95 42.58 -6.49 9.56
C TRP A 95 41.19 -7.12 9.64
N THR A 96 41.03 -8.25 10.32
CA THR A 96 39.71 -8.84 10.57
C THR A 96 38.84 -7.90 11.41
N ALA A 97 39.37 -7.29 12.46
CA ALA A 97 38.66 -6.32 13.28
C ALA A 97 38.23 -5.09 12.45
N VAL A 98 39.13 -4.57 11.59
CA VAL A 98 38.80 -3.45 10.67
C VAL A 98 37.64 -3.83 9.75
N ILE A 99 37.66 -5.02 9.15
CA ILE A 99 36.58 -5.50 8.27
C ILE A 99 35.26 -5.56 9.01
N VAL A 100 35.23 -6.10 10.22
CA VAL A 100 34.01 -6.19 11.05
C VAL A 100 33.46 -4.79 11.37
N VAL A 101 34.32 -3.88 11.83
CA VAL A 101 33.90 -2.49 12.16
C VAL A 101 33.34 -1.78 10.95
N LEU A 102 34.00 -1.87 9.80
CA LEU A 102 33.53 -1.28 8.54
C LEU A 102 32.21 -1.88 8.10
N SER A 103 32.03 -3.20 8.20
CA SER A 103 30.78 -3.88 7.88
C SER A 103 29.62 -3.34 8.70
N VAL A 104 29.75 -3.25 10.01
CA VAL A 104 28.74 -2.72 10.92
C VAL A 104 28.46 -1.24 10.66
N PHE A 105 29.48 -0.46 10.35
CA PHE A 105 29.33 0.95 10.03
C PHE A 105 28.48 1.18 8.76
N PHE A 106 28.83 0.50 7.66
CA PHE A 106 28.05 0.60 6.44
C PHE A 106 26.62 0.05 6.57
N GLU A 107 26.47 -1.04 7.33
CA GLU A 107 25.14 -1.57 7.62
C GLU A 107 24.25 -0.52 8.29
N LYS A 108 24.73 0.15 9.34
CA LYS A 108 23.99 1.20 10.04
C LYS A 108 23.64 2.38 9.12
N ILE A 109 24.57 2.81 8.26
CA ILE A 109 24.31 3.90 7.29
C ILE A 109 23.18 3.53 6.34
N ILE A 110 23.20 2.31 5.80
CA ILE A 110 22.20 1.86 4.84
C ILE A 110 20.82 1.74 5.51
N PHE A 111 20.76 1.14 6.72
CA PHE A 111 19.50 1.07 7.44
C PHE A 111 18.93 2.44 7.81
N TYR A 112 19.79 3.36 8.24
CA TYR A 112 19.37 4.74 8.48
C TYR A 112 18.80 5.40 7.20
N GLY A 113 19.46 5.21 6.05
CA GLY A 113 18.98 5.69 4.76
C GLY A 113 17.61 5.09 4.38
N ILE A 114 17.42 3.79 4.62
CA ILE A 114 16.13 3.13 4.39
C ILE A 114 15.05 3.72 5.30
N GLU A 115 15.34 3.88 6.61
CA GLU A 115 14.37 4.47 7.54
C GLU A 115 13.98 5.90 7.13
N VAL A 116 14.92 6.73 6.72
CA VAL A 116 14.65 8.08 6.23
C VAL A 116 13.77 8.04 4.98
N PHE A 117 14.04 7.13 4.04
CA PHE A 117 13.20 6.93 2.87
C PHE A 117 11.76 6.55 3.23
N PHE A 118 11.58 5.67 4.23
CA PHE A 118 10.24 5.26 4.66
C PHE A 118 9.53 6.27 5.56
N ARG A 119 10.23 7.23 6.16
CA ARG A 119 9.63 8.35 6.92
C ARG A 119 9.14 9.49 6.02
N TRP A 120 9.66 9.59 4.80
CA TRP A 120 9.28 10.68 3.90
C TRP A 120 7.84 10.47 3.40
N GLU A 121 6.96 11.42 3.72
CA GLU A 121 5.57 11.44 3.26
C GLU A 121 5.41 12.55 2.21
N PRO A 122 5.03 12.19 0.97
CA PRO A 122 4.70 13.19 -0.03
C PRO A 122 3.37 13.87 0.33
N ALA A 123 3.27 15.16 0.07
CA ALA A 123 1.99 15.84 0.13
C ALA A 123 1.08 15.33 -1.00
N CYS A 124 -0.15 14.98 -0.68
CA CYS A 124 -1.16 14.69 -1.69
C CYS A 124 -1.55 15.99 -2.38
N LYS A 125 -1.09 16.22 -3.60
CA LYS A 125 -1.33 17.47 -4.34
C LYS A 125 -2.47 17.38 -5.35
N ASP A 126 -2.80 16.17 -5.78
CA ASP A 126 -3.84 15.96 -6.78
C ASP A 126 -5.04 15.24 -6.15
N PRO A 127 -6.23 15.86 -6.11
CA PRO A 127 -7.43 15.17 -5.69
C PRO A 127 -7.69 13.99 -6.63
N SER A 128 -7.93 12.82 -6.06
CA SER A 128 -8.22 11.60 -6.83
C SER A 128 -9.64 11.61 -7.43
N MET A 129 -10.52 12.38 -6.81
CA MET A 129 -11.90 12.54 -7.27
C MET A 129 -12.07 13.88 -7.99
N PRO A 130 -12.86 13.93 -9.07
CA PRO A 130 -13.32 15.20 -9.61
C PRO A 130 -14.01 15.98 -8.48
N GLN A 131 -13.64 17.25 -8.32
CA GLN A 131 -14.28 18.13 -7.32
C GLN A 131 -15.80 17.94 -7.40
N LYS A 132 -16.45 17.89 -6.21
CA LYS A 132 -17.92 17.90 -6.09
C LYS A 132 -18.49 18.82 -7.16
N ILE A 133 -19.06 18.25 -8.21
CA ILE A 133 -19.70 19.05 -9.23
C ILE A 133 -20.92 19.67 -8.53
N ALA A 134 -20.80 20.97 -8.26
CA ALA A 134 -21.87 21.77 -7.69
C ALA A 134 -23.00 21.92 -8.74
N GLY A 135 -23.78 20.87 -8.87
CA GLY A 135 -24.96 20.80 -9.72
C GLY A 135 -25.59 19.43 -9.52
N ARG A 136 -26.77 19.39 -8.89
CA ARG A 136 -27.61 18.21 -8.82
C ARG A 136 -28.16 17.90 -10.24
N GLU A 137 -27.31 17.45 -11.14
CA GLU A 137 -27.79 16.74 -12.31
C GLU A 137 -28.33 15.39 -11.83
N GLN A 138 -29.57 15.06 -12.20
CA GLN A 138 -30.12 13.73 -11.97
C GLN A 138 -29.25 12.71 -12.68
N ARG A 139 -28.42 12.02 -11.92
CA ARG A 139 -27.58 10.94 -12.42
C ARG A 139 -28.33 9.64 -12.28
N THR A 140 -28.35 8.86 -13.35
CA THR A 140 -28.98 7.54 -13.35
C THR A 140 -27.92 6.51 -13.66
N LEU A 141 -27.79 5.51 -12.76
CA LEU A 141 -26.97 4.32 -12.99
C LEU A 141 -27.87 3.26 -13.63
N CYS A 142 -27.61 2.94 -14.89
CA CYS A 142 -28.36 1.91 -15.61
C CYS A 142 -27.61 0.57 -15.56
N VAL A 143 -28.33 -0.46 -15.19
CA VAL A 143 -27.89 -1.86 -15.21
C VAL A 143 -28.72 -2.60 -16.25
N ARG A 144 -28.07 -3.22 -17.24
CA ARG A 144 -28.73 -3.92 -18.33
C ARG A 144 -28.28 -5.35 -18.45
N ASN A 145 -29.24 -6.29 -18.34
CA ASN A 145 -29.04 -7.72 -18.48
C ASN A 145 -27.85 -8.27 -17.67
N LEU A 146 -27.62 -7.72 -16.46
CA LEU A 146 -26.45 -8.02 -15.66
C LEU A 146 -26.49 -9.46 -15.15
N GLY A 147 -25.41 -10.21 -15.38
CA GLY A 147 -25.25 -11.58 -14.91
C GLY A 147 -23.82 -11.86 -14.40
N LYS A 148 -23.73 -12.57 -13.28
CA LYS A 148 -22.46 -12.99 -12.68
C LYS A 148 -22.50 -14.47 -12.31
N SER A 149 -21.47 -15.19 -12.71
CA SER A 149 -21.27 -16.59 -12.33
C SER A 149 -19.89 -16.82 -11.73
N PHE A 150 -19.76 -17.83 -10.89
CA PHE A 150 -18.49 -18.39 -10.42
C PHE A 150 -18.49 -19.90 -10.63
N HIS A 151 -17.43 -20.43 -11.18
CA HIS A 151 -17.28 -21.89 -11.43
C HIS A 151 -18.49 -22.50 -12.18
N ASN A 152 -18.98 -21.83 -13.24
CA ASN A 152 -20.16 -22.19 -14.00
C ASN A 152 -21.50 -22.19 -13.22
N GLN A 153 -21.52 -21.63 -12.03
CA GLN A 153 -22.76 -21.49 -11.25
C GLN A 153 -23.17 -20.01 -11.23
N TRP A 154 -24.37 -19.71 -11.72
CA TRP A 154 -24.91 -18.35 -11.71
C TRP A 154 -25.26 -17.93 -10.28
N ILE A 155 -24.78 -16.74 -9.90
CA ILE A 155 -25.15 -16.07 -8.65
C ILE A 155 -26.41 -15.25 -8.87
N PHE A 156 -26.43 -14.49 -9.96
CA PHE A 156 -27.60 -13.77 -10.46
C PHE A 156 -27.49 -13.64 -11.99
N ARG A 157 -28.63 -13.44 -12.65
CA ARG A 157 -28.69 -13.31 -14.12
C ARG A 157 -29.88 -12.48 -14.54
N HIS A 158 -29.75 -11.79 -15.69
CA HIS A 158 -30.81 -10.99 -16.30
C HIS A 158 -31.36 -9.90 -15.37
N VAL A 159 -30.46 -9.20 -14.63
CA VAL A 159 -30.86 -8.10 -13.77
C VAL A 159 -30.87 -6.82 -14.60
N ASP A 160 -32.02 -6.18 -14.67
CA ASP A 160 -32.24 -4.87 -15.29
C ASP A 160 -32.76 -3.91 -14.23
N HIS A 161 -32.10 -2.78 -14.05
CA HIS A 161 -32.54 -1.76 -13.10
C HIS A 161 -31.95 -0.38 -13.42
N GLU A 162 -32.67 0.67 -13.05
CA GLU A 162 -32.21 2.05 -13.12
C GLU A 162 -32.23 2.65 -11.72
N PHE A 163 -31.07 3.09 -11.25
CA PHE A 163 -30.92 3.75 -9.96
C PHE A 163 -30.82 5.26 -10.18
N HIS A 164 -31.72 6.01 -9.54
CA HIS A 164 -31.77 7.46 -9.66
C HIS A 164 -31.06 8.14 -8.47
N SER A 165 -30.29 9.17 -8.77
CA SER A 165 -29.61 9.96 -7.74
C SER A 165 -30.62 10.58 -6.75
N GLY A 166 -30.33 10.46 -5.45
CA GLY A 166 -31.16 11.00 -4.37
C GLY A 166 -32.26 10.06 -3.88
N GLU A 167 -32.45 8.91 -4.51
CA GLU A 167 -33.39 7.89 -4.03
C GLU A 167 -32.66 6.78 -3.26
N PRO A 168 -33.17 6.38 -2.07
CA PRO A 168 -32.62 5.26 -1.34
C PRO A 168 -33.14 3.93 -1.89
N TYR A 169 -32.24 3.00 -2.21
CA TYR A 169 -32.56 1.64 -2.65
C TYR A 169 -32.11 0.62 -1.61
N VAL A 170 -32.94 -0.41 -1.38
CA VAL A 170 -32.62 -1.51 -0.48
C VAL A 170 -32.60 -2.81 -1.26
N LEU A 171 -31.49 -3.52 -1.19
CA LEU A 171 -31.38 -4.87 -1.73
C LEU A 171 -31.69 -5.90 -0.63
N ASP A 172 -32.94 -6.30 -0.56
CA ASP A 172 -33.44 -7.24 0.46
C ASP A 172 -33.47 -8.67 -0.09
N ASN A 173 -32.44 -9.42 0.21
CA ASN A 173 -32.29 -10.84 -0.17
C ASN A 173 -31.63 -11.63 0.96
N PRO A 174 -31.80 -12.95 1.04
CA PRO A 174 -31.15 -13.79 2.05
C PRO A 174 -29.63 -13.65 2.05
N SER A 175 -28.99 -14.03 3.15
CA SER A 175 -27.52 -14.08 3.21
C SER A 175 -27.01 -15.13 2.21
N GLY A 176 -25.90 -14.81 1.52
CA GLY A 176 -25.34 -15.67 0.49
C GLY A 176 -25.96 -15.55 -0.90
N SER A 177 -27.00 -14.73 -1.09
CA SER A 177 -27.67 -14.53 -2.40
C SER A 177 -26.89 -13.71 -3.43
N GLY A 178 -25.64 -13.33 -3.14
CA GLY A 178 -24.81 -12.56 -4.07
C GLY A 178 -24.92 -11.04 -3.96
N LYS A 179 -25.51 -10.48 -2.89
CA LYS A 179 -25.62 -9.00 -2.70
C LYS A 179 -24.26 -8.29 -2.81
N THR A 180 -23.27 -8.79 -2.11
CA THR A 180 -21.91 -8.22 -2.15
C THR A 180 -21.33 -8.28 -3.57
N THR A 181 -21.52 -9.41 -4.27
CA THR A 181 -21.07 -9.57 -5.65
C THR A 181 -21.77 -8.59 -6.60
N PHE A 182 -23.07 -8.37 -6.39
CA PHE A 182 -23.82 -7.38 -7.16
C PHE A 182 -23.27 -5.97 -6.96
N PHE A 183 -23.06 -5.53 -5.72
CA PHE A 183 -22.42 -4.23 -5.44
C PHE A 183 -21.00 -4.14 -6.02
N ARG A 184 -20.22 -5.21 -5.97
CA ARG A 184 -18.88 -5.25 -6.59
C ARG A 184 -18.95 -5.07 -8.11
N CYS A 185 -19.96 -5.64 -8.78
CA CYS A 185 -20.18 -5.41 -10.20
C CYS A 185 -20.58 -3.95 -10.49
N LEU A 186 -21.46 -3.35 -9.67
CA LEU A 186 -21.84 -1.94 -9.81
C LEU A 186 -20.65 -0.99 -9.67
N CYS A 187 -19.70 -1.30 -8.78
CA CYS A 187 -18.51 -0.49 -8.54
C CYS A 187 -17.34 -0.76 -9.51
N GLY A 188 -17.51 -1.71 -10.44
CA GLY A 188 -16.44 -2.10 -11.36
C GLY A 188 -15.35 -3.00 -10.77
N LEU A 189 -15.43 -3.36 -9.48
CA LEU A 189 -14.49 -4.27 -8.81
C LEU A 189 -14.58 -5.72 -9.30
N GLU A 190 -15.71 -6.07 -9.91
CA GLU A 190 -15.95 -7.39 -10.45
C GLU A 190 -16.57 -7.24 -11.84
N ARG A 191 -16.00 -7.91 -12.84
CA ARG A 191 -16.55 -7.90 -14.20
C ARG A 191 -17.73 -8.86 -14.28
N PRO A 192 -18.90 -8.42 -14.80
CA PRO A 192 -20.00 -9.33 -15.10
C PRO A 192 -19.64 -10.27 -16.27
N GLU A 193 -20.24 -11.46 -16.32
CA GLU A 193 -20.16 -12.35 -17.48
C GLU A 193 -21.16 -11.98 -18.57
N GLU A 194 -22.31 -11.39 -18.18
CA GLU A 194 -23.34 -10.92 -19.11
C GLU A 194 -23.78 -9.52 -18.70
N GLY A 195 -24.16 -8.73 -19.70
CA GLY A 195 -24.70 -7.37 -19.48
C GLY A 195 -23.64 -6.30 -19.20
N GLU A 196 -24.15 -5.14 -18.87
CA GLU A 196 -23.32 -3.96 -18.64
C GLU A 196 -23.90 -3.07 -17.54
N VAL A 197 -23.02 -2.30 -16.93
CA VAL A 197 -23.36 -1.22 -15.99
C VAL A 197 -22.89 0.09 -16.63
N SER A 198 -23.75 1.10 -16.66
CA SER A 198 -23.36 2.40 -17.21
C SER A 198 -22.21 3.01 -16.40
N GLU A 199 -21.25 3.64 -17.07
CA GLU A 199 -20.18 4.36 -16.40
C GLU A 199 -20.74 5.51 -15.57
N MET A 200 -20.25 5.63 -14.32
CA MET A 200 -20.50 6.78 -13.45
C MET A 200 -19.20 7.54 -13.21
N ASP A 201 -19.25 8.85 -13.32
CA ASP A 201 -18.09 9.72 -13.11
C ASP A 201 -17.60 9.76 -11.65
N ALA A 202 -18.50 9.56 -10.70
CA ALA A 202 -18.18 9.51 -9.29
C ALA A 202 -18.96 8.37 -8.62
N PHE A 203 -18.26 7.56 -7.87
CA PHE A 203 -18.81 6.46 -7.11
C PHE A 203 -18.11 6.38 -5.75
N ALA A 204 -18.87 6.30 -4.68
CA ALA A 204 -18.33 6.09 -3.35
C ALA A 204 -18.93 4.83 -2.75
N MET A 205 -18.13 4.05 -2.05
CA MET A 205 -18.55 2.81 -1.42
C MET A 205 -18.11 2.74 0.03
N GLN A 206 -19.06 2.41 0.91
CA GLN A 206 -18.77 2.00 2.27
C GLN A 206 -18.59 0.48 2.29
N PHE A 207 -17.37 0.03 2.52
CA PHE A 207 -17.07 -1.39 2.66
C PHE A 207 -17.54 -1.94 4.02
N GLN A 208 -17.69 -3.25 4.10
CA GLN A 208 -17.99 -3.92 5.36
C GLN A 208 -16.83 -3.79 6.36
N GLU A 209 -15.60 -3.88 5.86
CA GLU A 209 -14.36 -3.57 6.56
C GLU A 209 -13.99 -2.10 6.38
N ASP A 210 -13.24 -1.49 7.31
CA ASP A 210 -12.97 -0.06 7.25
C ASP A 210 -11.97 0.34 6.16
N ARG A 211 -11.05 -0.58 5.79
CA ARG A 211 -10.05 -0.42 4.71
C ARG A 211 -9.32 0.92 4.77
N LEU A 212 -8.71 1.16 5.92
CA LEU A 212 -7.90 2.34 6.19
C LEU A 212 -6.42 2.00 6.09
N CYS A 213 -5.61 2.96 5.64
CA CYS A 213 -4.16 2.88 5.78
C CYS A 213 -3.83 3.04 7.27
N GLU A 214 -3.55 1.93 7.94
CA GLU A 214 -3.42 1.82 9.40
C GLU A 214 -2.29 2.69 9.97
N ASP A 215 -1.19 2.86 9.24
CA ASP A 215 -0.04 3.68 9.64
C ASP A 215 -0.27 5.18 9.41
N CYS A 216 -1.34 5.55 8.71
CA CYS A 216 -1.70 6.92 8.43
C CYS A 216 -2.73 7.46 9.42
N SER A 217 -2.73 8.77 9.66
CA SER A 217 -3.75 9.41 10.48
C SER A 217 -5.13 9.40 9.81
N ALA A 218 -6.19 9.68 10.62
CA ALA A 218 -7.54 9.81 10.08
C ALA A 218 -7.63 10.90 9.01
N VAL A 219 -7.01 12.06 9.26
CA VAL A 219 -6.95 13.18 8.30
C VAL A 219 -6.26 12.72 7.02
N LYS A 220 -5.15 12.00 7.13
CA LYS A 220 -4.38 11.55 5.96
C LYS A 220 -5.14 10.54 5.10
N ASN A 221 -5.89 9.63 5.71
CA ASN A 221 -6.75 8.69 5.01
C ASN A 221 -7.84 9.40 4.17
N LEU A 222 -8.34 10.54 4.64
CA LEU A 222 -9.32 11.31 3.91
C LEU A 222 -8.68 12.27 2.89
N GLU A 223 -7.54 12.88 3.23
CA GLU A 223 -6.75 13.74 2.34
C GLU A 223 -6.34 13.05 1.06
N MET A 224 -6.00 11.74 1.12
CA MET A 224 -5.64 10.96 -0.07
C MET A 224 -6.74 10.99 -1.16
N ILE A 225 -7.99 11.16 -0.76
CA ILE A 225 -9.14 11.17 -1.67
C ILE A 225 -9.53 12.59 -2.05
N LEU A 226 -9.60 13.50 -1.06
CA LEU A 226 -10.03 14.88 -1.28
C LEU A 226 -8.92 15.78 -1.84
N GLY A 227 -7.64 15.41 -1.64
CA GLY A 227 -6.49 16.22 -2.04
C GLY A 227 -6.24 17.45 -1.15
N ASP A 228 -7.07 17.68 -0.12
CA ASP A 228 -7.00 18.83 0.78
C ASP A 228 -7.11 18.40 2.24
N ALA A 229 -6.03 18.59 3.00
CA ALA A 229 -5.96 18.27 4.42
C ALA A 229 -6.89 19.13 5.29
N SER A 230 -7.14 20.39 4.92
CA SER A 230 -8.03 21.30 5.65
C SER A 230 -9.48 20.86 5.52
N GLN A 231 -9.91 20.51 4.32
CA GLN A 231 -11.24 19.95 4.06
C GLN A 231 -11.42 18.62 4.78
N ALA A 232 -10.44 17.72 4.71
CA ALA A 232 -10.44 16.44 5.40
C ALA A 232 -10.59 16.60 6.92
N ARG A 233 -9.84 17.53 7.53
CA ARG A 233 -9.93 17.83 8.95
C ARG A 233 -11.31 18.37 9.33
N THR A 234 -11.85 19.31 8.57
CA THR A 234 -13.17 19.89 8.81
C THR A 234 -14.28 18.83 8.77
N ALA A 235 -14.23 17.93 7.80
CA ALA A 235 -15.22 16.84 7.69
C ALA A 235 -15.14 15.87 8.89
N LEU A 236 -13.93 15.54 9.34
CA LEU A 236 -13.73 14.58 10.44
C LEU A 236 -14.04 15.16 11.81
N THR A 237 -13.84 16.47 12.07
CA THR A 237 -14.16 17.11 13.37
C THR A 237 -15.61 17.00 13.77
N GLN A 238 -16.52 16.75 12.83
CA GLN A 238 -17.95 16.54 13.11
C GLN A 238 -18.24 15.20 13.81
N LEU A 239 -17.38 14.19 13.61
CA LEU A 239 -17.64 12.82 14.06
C LEU A 239 -16.52 12.22 14.92
N LEU A 240 -15.34 12.85 14.98
CA LEU A 240 -14.20 12.42 15.78
C LEU A 240 -13.74 13.53 16.74
N PRO A 241 -13.21 13.15 17.92
CA PRO A 241 -12.56 14.10 18.80
C PRO A 241 -11.25 14.62 18.14
N GLU A 242 -10.91 15.86 18.42
CA GLU A 242 -9.76 16.54 17.79
C GLU A 242 -8.43 15.80 18.01
N GLU A 243 -8.27 15.20 19.18
CA GLU A 243 -7.09 14.42 19.56
C GLU A 243 -6.88 13.18 18.68
N ALA A 244 -7.94 12.62 18.12
CA ALA A 244 -7.89 11.42 17.29
C ALA A 244 -7.59 11.70 15.81
N LEU A 245 -7.66 12.95 15.38
CA LEU A 245 -7.51 13.32 13.97
C LEU A 245 -6.12 13.03 13.41
N ASP A 246 -5.11 13.28 14.22
CA ASP A 246 -3.69 13.14 13.84
C ASP A 246 -3.06 11.83 14.32
N GLN A 247 -3.82 11.00 15.08
CA GLN A 247 -3.35 9.68 15.51
C GLN A 247 -3.39 8.70 14.34
N PRO A 248 -2.40 7.77 14.26
CA PRO A 248 -2.42 6.67 13.30
C PRO A 248 -3.69 5.82 13.46
N CYS A 249 -4.27 5.36 12.36
CA CYS A 249 -5.53 4.62 12.42
C CYS A 249 -5.45 3.32 13.21
N HIS A 250 -4.28 2.67 13.31
CA HIS A 250 -4.12 1.48 14.13
C HIS A 250 -4.32 1.73 15.63
N GLU A 251 -4.15 2.96 16.11
CA GLU A 251 -4.40 3.35 17.51
C GLU A 251 -5.87 3.72 17.79
N LEU A 252 -6.67 3.94 16.74
CA LEU A 252 -8.08 4.32 16.87
C LEU A 252 -8.94 3.12 17.27
N SER A 253 -10.00 3.39 18.05
CA SER A 253 -11.01 2.38 18.33
C SER A 253 -11.77 1.96 17.06
N GLY A 254 -12.32 0.72 17.04
CA GLY A 254 -13.07 0.24 15.88
C GLY A 254 -14.25 1.15 15.49
N GLY A 255 -14.93 1.76 16.47
CA GLY A 255 -15.98 2.74 16.21
C GLY A 255 -15.46 4.03 15.57
N MET A 256 -14.23 4.47 15.91
CA MET A 256 -13.60 5.63 15.28
C MET A 256 -13.16 5.31 13.86
N LYS A 257 -12.52 4.16 13.62
CA LYS A 257 -12.19 3.68 12.29
C LYS A 257 -13.41 3.63 11.38
N ARG A 258 -14.53 3.11 11.90
CA ARG A 258 -15.79 3.06 11.16
C ARG A 258 -16.32 4.43 10.79
N ARG A 259 -16.18 5.42 11.68
CA ARG A 259 -16.56 6.82 11.38
C ARG A 259 -15.65 7.44 10.33
N VAL A 260 -14.33 7.21 10.37
CA VAL A 260 -13.40 7.68 9.32
C VAL A 260 -13.81 7.13 7.95
N SER A 261 -14.07 5.83 7.87
CA SER A 261 -14.45 5.20 6.60
C SER A 261 -15.81 5.67 6.08
N LEU A 262 -16.74 6.00 6.99
CA LEU A 262 -18.04 6.57 6.65
C LEU A 262 -17.90 8.00 6.09
N VAL A 263 -17.16 8.88 6.79
CA VAL A 263 -16.88 10.25 6.30
C VAL A 263 -16.20 10.20 4.94
N ARG A 264 -15.26 9.28 4.74
CA ARG A 264 -14.59 9.06 3.46
C ARG A 264 -15.60 8.76 2.33
N ALA A 265 -16.55 7.88 2.59
CA ALA A 265 -17.58 7.57 1.59
C ALA A 265 -18.55 8.74 1.34
N MET A 266 -18.92 9.49 2.39
CA MET A 266 -19.82 10.64 2.27
C MET A 266 -19.20 11.83 1.52
N GLU A 267 -17.91 12.07 1.73
CA GLU A 267 -17.21 13.20 1.10
C GLU A 267 -16.77 12.89 -0.35
N ALA A 268 -16.62 11.61 -0.70
CA ALA A 268 -16.26 11.16 -2.04
C ALA A 268 -17.45 11.02 -2.99
N GLY A 269 -18.66 10.85 -2.50
CA GLY A 269 -19.93 10.75 -3.26
C GLY A 269 -20.70 12.03 -3.18
#